data_d03a56cc6c67a70ddfaa5e9fb367ebe1
#
_entry.id   d03a56cc6c67a70ddfaa5e9fb367ebe1
#
_cell.length_a   1.000
_cell.length_b   1.000
_cell.length_c   1.000
_cell.angle_alpha   90.00
_cell.angle_beta   90.00
_cell.angle_gamma   90.00
#
_symmetry.space_group_name_H-M   'P 1'
#
loop_
_entity.id
_entity.type
_entity.pdbx_description
1 polymer ?
#
loop_
_entity_poly.entity_id
_entity_poly.type
_entity_poly.pdbx_seq_one_letter_code
_entity_poly.pdbx_strand_id
1 'polypeptide(L)'
;MEMIRQQISLDTMEPQLQSEEAVLTLPAINPMDDASWEKITKRLRGKTRSRALKGVETRRFIEVVLWVTDNELCWNHVPARYGKWHTVYVRFGRWAIACTWDQLATVLDNQESAERLQRRAASYLASRRARKIPKGSDSANDMQW
;
A
#
# COMPACT_ATOMS: atom_id res chain seq x y z
N MET A 1 47.57 10.46 2.54
CA MET A 1 47.35 10.05 1.20
C MET A 1 46.71 8.72 1.11
N GLU A 2 47.26 7.78 1.80
CA GLU A 2 46.72 6.48 1.77
C GLU A 2 45.30 6.43 2.29
N MET A 3 45.06 7.22 3.29
CA MET A 3 43.74 7.24 3.84
C MET A 3 42.72 7.73 2.84
N ILE A 4 43.14 8.69 2.05
CA ILE A 4 42.25 9.22 1.05
C ILE A 4 41.91 8.16 0.02
N ARG A 5 42.88 7.38 -0.34
CA ARG A 5 42.65 6.33 -1.29
C ARG A 5 41.73 5.29 -0.75
N GLN A 6 41.87 4.99 0.53
CA GLN A 6 40.99 4.04 1.14
C GLN A 6 39.57 4.53 1.15
N GLN A 7 39.43 5.80 1.42
CA GLN A 7 38.10 6.36 1.42
C GLN A 7 37.48 6.29 0.05
N ILE A 8 38.27 6.54 -0.98
CA ILE A 8 37.77 6.46 -2.31
C ILE A 8 37.30 5.04 -2.61
N SER A 9 38.06 4.08 -2.14
CA SER A 9 37.67 2.69 -2.35
C SER A 9 36.35 2.39 -1.69
N LEU A 10 36.19 2.85 -0.49
CA LEU A 10 34.96 2.63 0.20
C LEU A 10 33.80 3.27 -0.53
N ASP A 11 34.03 4.47 -1.00
CA ASP A 11 32.99 5.16 -1.74
C ASP A 11 32.61 4.39 -2.98
N THR A 12 33.59 3.82 -3.62
CA THR A 12 33.33 3.07 -4.83
C THR A 12 32.46 1.87 -4.53
N MET A 13 32.65 1.27 -3.38
CA MET A 13 31.88 0.10 -3.03
C MET A 13 30.52 0.43 -2.49
N GLU A 14 30.37 1.61 -1.99
CA GLU A 14 29.12 2.01 -1.37
C GLU A 14 27.89 1.85 -2.23
N PRO A 15 27.93 2.20 -3.50
CA PRO A 15 26.71 2.09 -4.29
C PRO A 15 26.12 0.70 -4.29
N GLN A 16 26.96 -0.30 -4.31
CA GLN A 16 26.45 -1.65 -4.28
C GLN A 16 25.87 -2.01 -2.94
N LEU A 17 26.58 -1.63 -1.90
CA LEU A 17 26.10 -1.89 -0.55
C LEU A 17 24.79 -1.16 -0.31
N GLN A 18 24.69 0.05 -0.80
CA GLN A 18 23.48 0.81 -0.61
C GLN A 18 22.30 0.18 -1.30
N SER A 19 22.53 -0.40 -2.43
CA SER A 19 21.47 -1.10 -3.11
C SER A 19 20.90 -2.22 -2.27
N GLU A 20 21.78 -3.01 -1.73
CA GLU A 20 21.34 -4.10 -0.88
C GLU A 20 20.73 -3.59 0.38
N GLU A 21 21.33 -2.58 0.95
CA GLU A 21 20.81 -2.02 2.17
C GLU A 21 19.46 -1.38 1.95
N ALA A 22 19.26 -0.79 0.80
CA ALA A 22 17.96 -0.20 0.52
C ALA A 22 16.87 -1.24 0.58
N VAL A 23 17.14 -2.45 0.14
CA VAL A 23 16.17 -3.53 0.23
C VAL A 23 16.00 -3.97 1.67
N LEU A 24 17.10 -4.04 2.42
CA LEU A 24 17.05 -4.50 3.79
C LEU A 24 16.57 -3.43 4.76
N THR A 25 16.69 -2.17 4.37
CA THR A 25 16.38 -1.08 5.28
C THR A 25 15.07 -0.43 4.99
N LEU A 26 14.10 -1.19 4.51
CA LEU A 26 12.77 -0.66 4.41
C LEU A 26 12.31 -0.17 5.77
N PRO A 27 11.55 0.91 5.80
CA PRO A 27 11.11 1.45 7.09
C PRO A 27 10.29 0.42 7.84
N ALA A 28 10.35 0.48 9.15
CA ALA A 28 9.55 -0.40 9.97
C ALA A 28 8.09 -0.03 9.84
N ILE A 29 7.22 -1.03 9.95
CA ILE A 29 5.80 -0.78 9.94
C ILE A 29 5.42 -0.34 11.35
N ASN A 30 4.96 0.89 11.46
CA ASN A 30 4.60 1.44 12.75
C ASN A 30 3.21 0.98 13.14
N PRO A 31 3.04 0.45 14.34
CA PRO A 31 1.70 0.09 14.77
C PRO A 31 0.87 1.35 14.97
N MET A 32 -0.40 1.22 14.67
CA MET A 32 -1.35 2.29 14.86
C MET A 32 -1.70 2.36 16.34
N ASP A 33 -1.84 3.58 16.88
CA ASP A 33 -2.21 3.68 18.29
C ASP A 33 -3.71 3.40 18.43
N ASP A 34 -4.12 3.20 19.67
CA ASP A 34 -5.50 2.83 19.95
C ASP A 34 -6.48 3.94 19.58
N ALA A 35 -6.07 5.18 19.77
CA ALA A 35 -6.94 6.29 19.44
C ALA A 35 -7.23 6.36 17.95
N SER A 36 -6.22 6.14 17.14
CA SER A 36 -6.39 6.12 15.69
C SER A 36 -7.26 4.95 15.28
N TRP A 37 -7.02 3.79 15.86
CA TRP A 37 -7.81 2.61 15.55
C TRP A 37 -9.27 2.84 15.89
N GLU A 38 -9.52 3.49 17.00
CA GLU A 38 -10.89 3.78 17.41
C GLU A 38 -11.58 4.72 16.45
N LYS A 39 -10.88 5.75 16.00
CA LYS A 39 -11.45 6.67 15.02
C LYS A 39 -11.81 5.93 13.74
N ILE A 40 -10.93 5.04 13.30
CA ILE A 40 -11.15 4.30 12.07
C ILE A 40 -12.35 3.38 12.21
N THR A 41 -12.44 2.63 13.31
CA THR A 41 -13.56 1.71 13.48
C THR A 41 -14.86 2.46 13.58
N LYS A 42 -14.85 3.60 14.25
CA LYS A 42 -16.03 4.41 14.38
C LYS A 42 -16.49 4.91 13.03
N ARG A 43 -15.56 5.37 12.22
CA ARG A 43 -15.90 5.90 10.91
C ARG A 43 -16.42 4.83 9.98
N LEU A 44 -15.88 3.62 10.06
CA LEU A 44 -16.25 2.55 9.16
C LEU A 44 -17.45 1.75 9.62
N ARG A 45 -17.88 1.96 10.86
CA ARG A 45 -19.02 1.24 11.40
C ARG A 45 -20.25 1.57 10.56
N GLY A 46 -20.93 0.58 10.10
CA GLY A 46 -22.08 0.78 9.24
C GLY A 46 -21.73 0.92 7.77
N LYS A 47 -20.45 1.14 7.45
CA LYS A 47 -20.00 1.22 6.07
C LYS A 47 -19.40 -0.08 5.60
N THR A 48 -18.96 -0.88 6.56
CA THR A 48 -18.33 -2.13 6.24
C THR A 48 -18.89 -3.15 7.21
N ARG A 49 -18.84 -4.41 6.88
CA ARG A 49 -19.36 -5.44 7.77
C ARG A 49 -18.66 -5.36 9.11
N SER A 50 -19.41 -5.44 10.18
CA SER A 50 -18.80 -5.36 11.50
C SER A 50 -17.76 -6.45 11.69
N ARG A 51 -17.94 -7.60 11.06
CA ARG A 51 -16.95 -8.67 11.15
C ARG A 51 -15.61 -8.22 10.59
N ALA A 52 -15.62 -7.41 9.54
CA ALA A 52 -14.39 -6.95 8.91
C ALA A 52 -13.64 -5.95 9.77
N LEU A 53 -14.29 -5.42 10.80
CA LEU A 53 -13.63 -4.44 11.67
C LEU A 53 -13.14 -5.06 12.97
N LYS A 54 -13.29 -6.37 13.13
CA LYS A 54 -12.88 -7.00 14.37
C LYS A 54 -11.48 -7.52 14.29
N GLY A 55 -10.82 -7.48 15.41
CA GLY A 55 -9.62 -8.21 15.64
C GLY A 55 -8.36 -7.57 15.18
N VAL A 56 -7.32 -8.16 15.66
CA VAL A 56 -5.96 -7.71 15.41
C VAL A 56 -5.63 -7.78 13.93
N GLU A 57 -6.21 -8.74 13.24
CA GLU A 57 -5.87 -8.95 11.85
C GLU A 57 -6.27 -7.79 10.97
N THR A 58 -7.46 -7.21 11.21
CA THR A 58 -7.89 -6.08 10.41
C THR A 58 -7.05 -4.86 10.71
N ARG A 59 -6.71 -4.67 11.97
CA ARG A 59 -5.87 -3.56 12.35
C ARG A 59 -4.50 -3.68 11.67
N ARG A 60 -3.93 -4.87 11.69
CA ARG A 60 -2.64 -5.11 11.05
C ARG A 60 -2.72 -4.95 9.54
N PHE A 61 -3.84 -5.37 8.96
CA PHE A 61 -4.05 -5.19 7.53
C PHE A 61 -4.01 -3.70 7.18
N ILE A 62 -4.70 -2.88 7.93
CA ILE A 62 -4.70 -1.44 7.67
C ILE A 62 -3.32 -0.86 7.89
N GLU A 63 -2.62 -1.31 8.93
CA GLU A 63 -1.27 -0.82 9.19
C GLU A 63 -0.35 -1.09 8.02
N VAL A 64 -0.40 -2.29 7.46
CA VAL A 64 0.50 -2.63 6.38
C VAL A 64 0.11 -1.93 5.09
N VAL A 65 -1.18 -1.71 4.87
CA VAL A 65 -1.61 -0.96 3.69
C VAL A 65 -1.12 0.47 3.76
N LEU A 66 -1.25 1.10 4.92
CA LEU A 66 -0.76 2.47 5.08
C LEU A 66 0.75 2.52 4.90
N TRP A 67 1.45 1.53 5.38
CA TRP A 67 2.89 1.46 5.21
C TRP A 67 3.28 1.38 3.74
N VAL A 68 2.60 0.53 2.98
CA VAL A 68 2.87 0.39 1.55
C VAL A 68 2.58 1.71 0.83
N THR A 69 1.47 2.34 1.15
CA THR A 69 1.09 3.56 0.44
C THR A 69 1.96 4.74 0.85
N ASP A 70 2.31 4.84 2.13
CA ASP A 70 3.11 5.96 2.59
C ASP A 70 4.52 5.92 2.05
N ASN A 71 5.04 4.73 1.83
CA ASN A 71 6.40 4.58 1.30
C ASN A 71 6.41 4.25 -0.18
N GLU A 72 5.26 4.30 -0.81
CA GLU A 72 5.12 4.10 -2.26
C GLU A 72 5.79 2.80 -2.70
N LEU A 73 5.52 1.74 -1.98
CA LEU A 73 6.12 0.45 -2.25
C LEU A 73 5.23 -0.39 -3.15
N CYS A 74 5.81 -1.43 -3.70
CA CYS A 74 5.04 -2.44 -4.41
C CYS A 74 4.45 -3.41 -3.38
N TRP A 75 3.35 -4.04 -3.77
CA TRP A 75 2.68 -4.94 -2.84
C TRP A 75 3.55 -6.13 -2.42
N ASN A 76 4.46 -6.55 -3.30
CA ASN A 76 5.32 -7.68 -2.96
C ASN A 76 6.33 -7.38 -1.87
N HIS A 77 6.39 -6.13 -1.41
CA HIS A 77 7.23 -5.78 -0.26
C HIS A 77 6.55 -6.09 1.07
N VAL A 78 5.29 -6.51 1.05
CA VAL A 78 4.58 -6.83 2.28
C VAL A 78 5.28 -7.98 2.98
N PRO A 79 5.67 -7.80 4.26
CA PRO A 79 6.37 -8.87 4.97
C PRO A 79 5.47 -10.07 5.20
N ALA A 80 6.08 -11.25 5.19
CA ALA A 80 5.32 -12.49 5.32
C ALA A 80 4.53 -12.57 6.62
N ARG A 81 4.97 -11.86 7.65
CA ARG A 81 4.25 -11.89 8.92
C ARG A 81 2.88 -11.24 8.84
N TYR A 82 2.63 -10.49 7.77
CA TYR A 82 1.31 -9.89 7.54
C TYR A 82 0.48 -10.74 6.57
N GLY A 83 0.99 -11.91 6.21
CA GLY A 83 0.31 -12.79 5.28
C GLY A 83 0.91 -12.67 3.90
N LYS A 84 0.33 -13.41 2.97
CA LYS A 84 0.81 -13.34 1.60
C LYS A 84 0.42 -12.01 1.00
N TRP A 85 1.37 -11.38 0.33
CA TRP A 85 1.10 -10.04 -0.23
C TRP A 85 -0.09 -10.06 -1.17
N HIS A 86 -0.27 -11.15 -1.89
CA HIS A 86 -1.37 -11.25 -2.82
C HIS A 86 -2.72 -11.18 -2.09
N THR A 87 -2.81 -11.81 -0.95
CA THR A 87 -4.03 -11.76 -0.13
C THR A 87 -4.29 -10.34 0.35
N VAL A 88 -3.24 -9.65 0.76
CA VAL A 88 -3.37 -8.25 1.18
C VAL A 88 -3.84 -7.39 0.01
N TYR A 89 -3.28 -7.61 -1.15
CA TYR A 89 -3.64 -6.85 -2.34
C TYR A 89 -5.11 -7.07 -2.72
N VAL A 90 -5.56 -8.31 -2.68
CA VAL A 90 -6.95 -8.62 -3.02
C VAL A 90 -7.90 -7.93 -2.03
N ARG A 91 -7.56 -7.97 -0.75
CA ARG A 91 -8.40 -7.34 0.25
C ARG A 91 -8.39 -5.82 0.08
N PHE A 92 -7.23 -5.27 -0.25
CA PHE A 92 -7.13 -3.84 -0.55
C PHE A 92 -8.09 -3.47 -1.68
N GLY A 93 -8.13 -4.29 -2.72
CA GLY A 93 -8.99 -4.02 -3.86
C GLY A 93 -10.46 -4.07 -3.51
N ARG A 94 -10.85 -5.01 -2.67
CA ARG A 94 -12.25 -5.09 -2.24
C ARG A 94 -12.66 -3.84 -1.49
N TRP A 95 -11.78 -3.34 -0.64
CA TRP A 95 -12.05 -2.12 0.10
C TRP A 95 -12.05 -0.90 -0.80
N ALA A 96 -11.26 -0.93 -1.87
CA ALA A 96 -11.28 0.16 -2.84
C ALA A 96 -12.60 0.20 -3.58
N ILE A 97 -13.10 -0.96 -3.99
CA ILE A 97 -14.38 -1.04 -4.67
C ILE A 97 -15.51 -0.56 -3.78
N ALA A 98 -15.44 -0.86 -2.51
CA ALA A 98 -16.47 -0.46 -1.55
C ALA A 98 -16.30 0.98 -1.08
N CYS A 99 -15.31 1.69 -1.58
CA CYS A 99 -15.01 3.07 -1.16
C CYS A 99 -14.66 3.17 0.32
N THR A 100 -14.20 2.08 0.89
CA THR A 100 -13.86 2.05 2.30
C THR A 100 -12.61 2.90 2.57
N TRP A 101 -11.66 2.89 1.63
CA TRP A 101 -10.44 3.66 1.83
C TRP A 101 -10.72 5.16 1.85
N ASP A 102 -11.72 5.62 1.08
CA ASP A 102 -12.09 7.02 1.10
C ASP A 102 -12.63 7.42 2.48
N GLN A 103 -13.43 6.53 3.07
CA GLN A 103 -13.97 6.80 4.40
C GLN A 103 -12.86 6.83 5.43
N LEU A 104 -11.93 5.89 5.33
CA LEU A 104 -10.84 5.80 6.27
C LEU A 104 -9.93 7.02 6.16
N ALA A 105 -9.71 7.49 4.95
CA ALA A 105 -8.84 8.65 4.74
C ALA A 105 -9.37 9.90 5.45
N THR A 106 -10.68 9.98 5.64
CA THR A 106 -11.24 11.17 6.28
C THR A 106 -10.86 11.28 7.75
N VAL A 107 -10.43 10.20 8.36
CA VAL A 107 -10.07 10.24 9.79
C VAL A 107 -8.59 10.08 10.05
N LEU A 108 -7.79 10.04 8.99
CA LEU A 108 -6.34 9.99 9.18
C LEU A 108 -5.85 11.38 9.55
N ASP A 109 -4.95 11.42 10.53
CA ASP A 109 -4.42 12.69 10.99
C ASP A 109 -3.45 13.30 9.99
N ASN A 110 -2.74 12.45 9.25
CA ASN A 110 -1.74 12.91 8.31
C ASN A 110 -2.39 13.09 6.95
N GLN A 111 -2.47 14.33 6.49
CA GLN A 111 -3.13 14.65 5.24
C GLN A 111 -2.42 14.02 4.05
N GLU A 112 -1.11 13.99 4.07
CA GLU A 112 -0.37 13.38 2.98
C GLU A 112 -0.63 11.90 2.89
N SER A 113 -0.71 11.26 4.03
CA SER A 113 -0.99 9.83 4.09
C SER A 113 -2.38 9.55 3.51
N ALA A 114 -3.34 10.39 3.88
CA ALA A 114 -4.69 10.25 3.37
C ALA A 114 -4.73 10.39 1.85
N GLU A 115 -4.00 11.34 1.33
CA GLU A 115 -3.97 11.58 -0.10
C GLU A 115 -3.29 10.43 -0.85
N ARG A 116 -2.23 9.91 -0.30
CA ARG A 116 -1.55 8.77 -0.92
C ARG A 116 -2.45 7.56 -0.96
N LEU A 117 -3.17 7.33 0.12
CA LEU A 117 -4.09 6.21 0.19
C LEU A 117 -5.19 6.35 -0.84
N GLN A 118 -5.79 7.53 -0.92
CA GLN A 118 -6.85 7.77 -1.89
C GLN A 118 -6.36 7.62 -3.32
N ARG A 119 -5.17 8.10 -3.58
CA ARG A 119 -4.57 8.01 -4.90
C ARG A 119 -4.32 6.55 -5.27
N ARG A 120 -3.83 5.78 -4.31
CA ARG A 120 -3.57 4.36 -4.55
C ARG A 120 -4.86 3.61 -4.85
N ALA A 121 -5.89 3.90 -4.08
CA ALA A 121 -7.19 3.27 -4.30
C ALA A 121 -7.78 3.67 -5.65
N ALA A 122 -7.66 4.93 -6.02
CA ALA A 122 -8.14 5.41 -7.32
C ALA A 122 -7.39 4.75 -8.46
N SER A 123 -6.09 4.58 -8.28
CA SER A 123 -5.26 3.93 -9.28
C SER A 123 -5.68 2.47 -9.47
N TYR A 124 -5.97 1.79 -8.37
CA TYR A 124 -6.44 0.43 -8.44
C TYR A 124 -7.75 0.35 -9.23
N LEU A 125 -8.67 1.25 -8.93
CA LEU A 125 -9.97 1.24 -9.60
C LEU A 125 -9.83 1.55 -11.08
N ALA A 126 -8.95 2.45 -11.44
CA ALA A 126 -8.71 2.78 -12.83
C ALA A 126 -8.14 1.58 -13.58
N SER A 127 -7.19 0.89 -12.97
CA SER A 127 -6.61 -0.29 -13.57
C SER A 127 -7.63 -1.39 -13.73
N ARG A 128 -8.47 -1.55 -12.72
CA ARG A 128 -9.51 -2.57 -12.77
C ARG A 128 -10.50 -2.26 -13.88
N ARG A 129 -10.85 -1.01 -14.04
CA ARG A 129 -11.77 -0.59 -15.08
C ARG A 129 -11.18 -0.88 -16.46
N ALA A 130 -9.91 -0.59 -16.63
CA ALA A 130 -9.23 -0.85 -17.89
C ALA A 130 -9.20 -2.32 -18.20
N ARG A 131 -8.97 -3.17 -17.19
CA ARG A 131 -8.95 -4.61 -17.39
C ARG A 131 -10.31 -5.16 -17.71
N LYS A 132 -11.34 -4.49 -17.22
CA LYS A 132 -12.69 -4.96 -17.44
C LYS A 132 -13.21 -4.65 -18.82
N ILE A 133 -12.63 -3.69 -19.50
CA ILE A 133 -13.02 -3.40 -20.85
C ILE A 133 -12.65 -4.63 -21.67
N PRO A 134 -13.62 -5.33 -22.22
CA PRO A 134 -13.32 -6.58 -22.87
C PRO A 134 -12.51 -6.35 -24.11
N LYS A 135 -11.63 -7.24 -24.36
CA LYS A 135 -10.91 -7.18 -25.57
C LYS A 135 -11.82 -7.30 -26.73
N GLY A 136 -12.90 -7.94 -26.54
CA GLY A 136 -13.90 -8.02 -27.56
C GLY A 136 -14.43 -6.68 -27.94
N SER A 137 -14.52 -5.81 -27.01
CA SER A 137 -14.93 -4.51 -27.30
C SER A 137 -13.93 -3.83 -28.14
N ASP A 138 -12.71 -4.02 -27.80
CA ASP A 138 -11.67 -3.49 -28.56
C ASP A 138 -11.75 -3.98 -29.93
N SER A 139 -11.93 -5.23 -30.07
CA SER A 139 -12.01 -5.78 -31.35
C SER A 139 -13.17 -5.26 -32.03
N ALA A 140 -14.19 -5.16 -31.33
CA ALA A 140 -15.33 -4.70 -31.94
C ALA A 140 -15.11 -3.39 -32.47
N ASN A 141 -14.36 -2.78 -31.80
CA ASN A 141 -14.12 -1.65 -32.23
C ASN A 141 -13.38 -1.75 -33.27
N ASP A 142 -12.97 -2.76 -33.28
CA ASP A 142 -12.34 -2.91 -34.22
C ASP A 142 -13.07 -3.41 -35.01
N MET A 143 -13.91 -3.70 -34.74
CA MET A 143 -14.44 -4.15 -35.33
C MET A 143 -14.66 -3.62 -36.11
N GLN A 144 -14.23 -3.19 -36.22
CA GLN A 144 -14.20 -2.83 -36.79
C GLN A 144 -13.63 -3.04 -37.43
N TRP A 145 -13.29 -3.45 -37.51
CA TRP A 145 -12.62 -3.90 -38.03
C TRP A 145 -12.94 -4.29 -38.74
#